data_e87288257f9c2c528cf565b0e380c96f
#
_entry.id   e87288257f9c2c528cf565b0e380c96f
#
_cell.length_a   1.000
_cell.length_b   1.000
_cell.length_c   1.000
_cell.angle_alpha   90.00
_cell.angle_beta   90.00
_cell.angle_gamma   90.00
#
_symmetry.space_group_name_H-M   'P 1'
#
loop_
_entity.id
_entity.type
_entity.pdbx_description
1 polymer ?
#
loop_
_entity_poly.entity_id
_entity_poly.type
_entity_poly.pdbx_seq_one_letter_code
_entity_poly.pdbx_strand_id
1 'polypeptide(L)'
;MTLFRSPRAYCLLLGSLVMLLGLSCVVALGFGPARLDSGLVGRIVLQRLFGVAAEPGAWSAGQEHIVWLIRAPRVLLGACVGAGLALVGAALQAVTRNPLADPHLLGATSGATLGAVLVVLYIGEVIGLLTLPLAAFLGALGSMLLVLGVASRGGRLGSDRLLLAGVAVSFVLLALANLLLFLGDHRAASSVLFWMLGGRGLARGSLIWLPALCVAGGLLVLLGLGRALNALMAGEQTAVTLGLDARRVRLWVFVCCSLLTGVLVSVSGAIGFVGLMLPHAARLLVGAEHRRLLPVCALLGALFLVWMDVAARTLIAPQDLPIGIATAAIGGLFFILLLRRRS
;
A
#
# COMPACT_ATOMS: atom_id res chain seq x y z
N MET A 1 23.94 11.79 6.94
CA MET A 1 24.57 10.71 7.75
C MET A 1 23.53 9.61 7.97
N THR A 2 23.81 8.37 7.57
CA THR A 2 22.90 7.23 7.83
C THR A 2 23.17 6.67 9.21
N LEU A 3 22.13 6.52 10.03
CA LEU A 3 22.24 6.18 11.45
C LEU A 3 22.67 4.70 11.68
N PHE A 4 22.26 3.78 10.79
CA PHE A 4 22.43 2.34 10.99
C PHE A 4 23.27 1.69 9.87
N ARG A 5 24.59 2.01 9.81
CA ARG A 5 25.52 1.47 8.79
C ARG A 5 26.08 0.09 9.14
N SER A 6 26.32 -0.19 10.43
CA SER A 6 26.90 -1.48 10.81
C SER A 6 25.90 -2.61 10.68
N PRO A 7 26.33 -3.84 10.34
CA PRO A 7 25.42 -4.99 10.26
C PRO A 7 24.66 -5.25 11.58
N ARG A 8 25.33 -5.09 12.72
CA ARG A 8 24.70 -5.25 14.05
C ARG A 8 23.61 -4.22 14.29
N ALA A 9 23.89 -2.92 14.03
CA ALA A 9 22.89 -1.87 14.18
C ALA A 9 21.70 -2.05 13.23
N TYR A 10 21.92 -2.54 12.01
CA TYR A 10 20.85 -2.87 11.06
C TYR A 10 19.97 -4.02 11.56
N CYS A 11 20.55 -5.12 12.06
CA CYS A 11 19.78 -6.23 12.63
C CYS A 11 18.97 -5.79 13.86
N LEU A 12 19.55 -4.97 14.74
CA LEU A 12 18.84 -4.40 15.89
C LEU A 12 17.67 -3.51 15.43
N LEU A 13 17.87 -2.67 14.42
CA LEU A 13 16.80 -1.85 13.85
C LEU A 13 15.66 -2.72 13.29
N LEU A 14 15.97 -3.75 12.51
CA LEU A 14 14.95 -4.66 11.99
C LEU A 14 14.19 -5.36 13.12
N GLY A 15 14.90 -5.90 14.10
CA GLY A 15 14.29 -6.54 15.27
C GLY A 15 13.38 -5.60 16.05
N SER A 16 13.83 -4.37 16.28
CA SER A 16 13.03 -3.35 16.98
C SER A 16 11.79 -2.94 16.18
N LEU A 17 11.89 -2.81 14.84
CA LEU A 17 10.75 -2.49 13.98
C LEU A 17 9.74 -3.63 13.92
N VAL A 18 10.19 -4.89 13.87
CA VAL A 18 9.30 -6.07 13.91
C VAL A 18 8.58 -6.15 15.26
N MET A 19 9.29 -5.97 16.35
CA MET A 19 8.71 -5.97 17.69
C MET A 19 7.71 -4.81 17.85
N LEU A 20 8.07 -3.62 17.38
CA LEU A 20 7.19 -2.45 17.41
C LEU A 20 5.93 -2.66 16.56
N LEU A 21 6.05 -3.29 15.39
CA LEU A 21 4.91 -3.64 14.53
C LEU A 21 3.98 -4.63 15.23
N GLY A 22 4.54 -5.70 15.81
CA GLY A 22 3.75 -6.69 16.59
C GLY A 22 2.99 -6.03 17.73
N LEU A 23 3.68 -5.21 18.53
CA LEU A 23 3.06 -4.46 19.63
C LEU A 23 1.99 -3.48 19.11
N SER A 24 2.29 -2.75 18.03
CA SER A 24 1.34 -1.82 17.40
C SER A 24 0.09 -2.53 16.89
N CYS A 25 0.23 -3.72 16.29
CA CYS A 25 -0.92 -4.51 15.87
C CYS A 25 -1.81 -4.89 17.05
N VAL A 26 -1.22 -5.37 18.15
CA VAL A 26 -1.99 -5.73 19.36
C VAL A 26 -2.68 -4.51 19.97
N VAL A 27 -1.95 -3.41 20.11
CA VAL A 27 -2.49 -2.15 20.66
C VAL A 27 -3.61 -1.60 19.77
N ALA A 28 -3.45 -1.65 18.43
CA ALA A 28 -4.45 -1.19 17.48
C ALA A 28 -5.79 -1.94 17.58
N LEU A 29 -5.81 -3.18 18.06
CA LEU A 29 -7.04 -3.93 18.32
C LEU A 29 -7.90 -3.31 19.45
N GLY A 30 -7.27 -2.56 20.36
CA GLY A 30 -7.98 -1.85 21.44
C GLY A 30 -8.82 -0.67 20.95
N PHE A 31 -8.44 -0.05 19.82
CA PHE A 31 -9.08 1.16 19.31
C PHE A 31 -10.24 0.86 18.35
N GLY A 32 -11.28 1.69 18.41
CA GLY A 32 -12.43 1.62 17.49
C GLY A 32 -13.70 2.18 18.12
N PRO A 33 -14.80 2.30 17.34
CA PRO A 33 -16.05 2.91 17.80
C PRO A 33 -16.65 2.23 19.04
N ALA A 34 -16.59 0.89 19.09
CA ALA A 34 -16.96 0.14 20.30
C ALA A 34 -15.82 0.23 21.31
N ARG A 35 -16.08 0.85 22.46
CA ARG A 35 -15.11 0.93 23.57
C ARG A 35 -14.95 -0.45 24.20
N LEU A 36 -13.79 -1.04 24.06
CA LEU A 36 -13.39 -2.29 24.71
C LEU A 36 -12.22 -1.99 25.66
N ASP A 37 -12.27 -2.60 26.84
CA ASP A 37 -11.15 -2.50 27.77
C ASP A 37 -9.89 -3.11 27.17
N SER A 38 -8.76 -2.41 27.28
CA SER A 38 -7.48 -2.87 26.70
C SER A 38 -6.98 -4.16 27.36
N GLY A 39 -7.27 -4.37 28.64
CA GLY A 39 -6.95 -5.61 29.34
C GLY A 39 -7.77 -6.80 28.80
N LEU A 40 -9.04 -6.56 28.46
CA LEU A 40 -9.91 -7.57 27.83
C LEU A 40 -9.40 -7.93 26.42
N VAL A 41 -9.04 -6.93 25.61
CA VAL A 41 -8.48 -7.17 24.26
C VAL A 41 -7.20 -8.00 24.36
N GLY A 42 -6.29 -7.65 25.28
CA GLY A 42 -5.06 -8.42 25.52
C GLY A 42 -5.34 -9.87 25.88
N ARG A 43 -6.31 -10.14 26.76
CA ARG A 43 -6.70 -11.52 27.16
C ARG A 43 -7.28 -12.30 25.98
N ILE A 44 -8.15 -11.70 25.17
CA ILE A 44 -8.69 -12.36 23.96
C ILE A 44 -7.55 -12.74 23.00
N VAL A 45 -6.59 -11.82 22.77
CA VAL A 45 -5.44 -12.07 21.89
C VAL A 45 -4.56 -13.18 22.44
N LEU A 46 -4.23 -13.15 23.73
CA LEU A 46 -3.42 -14.19 24.38
C LEU A 46 -4.08 -15.56 24.31
N GLN A 47 -5.38 -15.64 24.55
CA GLN A 47 -6.11 -16.91 24.43
C GLN A 47 -6.07 -17.45 23.00
N ARG A 48 -6.35 -16.60 22.01
CA ARG A 48 -6.44 -17.03 20.60
C ARG A 48 -5.10 -17.36 19.97
N LEU A 49 -4.01 -16.70 20.37
CA LEU A 49 -2.68 -16.94 19.81
C LEU A 49 -1.89 -18.01 20.58
N PHE A 50 -2.05 -18.06 21.90
CA PHE A 50 -1.21 -18.90 22.76
C PHE A 50 -2.00 -19.97 23.54
N GLY A 51 -3.33 -20.04 23.37
CA GLY A 51 -4.15 -21.03 24.06
C GLY A 51 -4.25 -20.80 25.58
N VAL A 52 -3.92 -19.61 26.07
CA VAL A 52 -3.99 -19.28 27.49
C VAL A 52 -5.44 -19.42 27.96
N ALA A 53 -5.67 -20.25 28.95
CA ALA A 53 -7.02 -20.48 29.49
C ALA A 53 -7.61 -19.17 30.03
N ALA A 54 -8.83 -18.87 29.62
CA ALA A 54 -9.60 -17.76 30.16
C ALA A 54 -10.67 -18.30 31.12
N GLU A 55 -11.01 -17.51 32.14
CA GLU A 55 -12.12 -17.84 33.00
C GLU A 55 -13.44 -17.88 32.20
N PRO A 56 -14.33 -18.86 32.48
CA PRO A 56 -15.63 -18.92 31.85
C PRO A 56 -16.38 -17.60 32.07
N GLY A 57 -16.81 -16.95 30.97
CA GLY A 57 -17.55 -15.68 31.05
C GLY A 57 -16.69 -14.41 31.16
N ALA A 58 -15.36 -14.51 30.99
CA ALA A 58 -14.46 -13.35 31.04
C ALA A 58 -14.78 -12.27 29.99
N TRP A 59 -15.47 -12.62 28.90
CA TRP A 59 -15.99 -11.72 27.85
C TRP A 59 -17.18 -12.34 27.11
N SER A 60 -17.96 -11.50 26.45
CA SER A 60 -19.06 -11.95 25.59
C SER A 60 -18.57 -12.42 24.21
N ALA A 61 -19.33 -13.31 23.57
CA ALA A 61 -19.05 -13.71 22.17
C ALA A 61 -19.01 -12.50 21.22
N GLY A 62 -19.82 -11.46 21.46
CA GLY A 62 -19.82 -10.22 20.68
C GLY A 62 -18.51 -9.45 20.79
N GLN A 63 -17.92 -9.36 21.99
CA GLN A 63 -16.62 -8.70 22.21
C GLN A 63 -15.50 -9.44 21.49
N GLU A 64 -15.50 -10.77 21.54
CA GLU A 64 -14.55 -11.58 20.81
C GLU A 64 -14.68 -11.44 19.30
N HIS A 65 -15.92 -11.44 18.76
CA HIS A 65 -16.20 -11.19 17.35
C HIS A 65 -15.66 -9.83 16.88
N ILE A 66 -15.85 -8.77 17.67
CA ILE A 66 -15.35 -7.43 17.33
C ILE A 66 -13.82 -7.45 17.21
N VAL A 67 -13.12 -8.05 18.19
CA VAL A 67 -11.66 -8.10 18.19
C VAL A 67 -11.12 -8.96 17.06
N TRP A 68 -11.63 -10.20 16.94
CA TRP A 68 -11.02 -11.24 16.11
C TRP A 68 -11.52 -11.27 14.66
N LEU A 69 -12.82 -11.00 14.42
CA LEU A 69 -13.39 -11.08 13.07
C LEU A 69 -13.52 -9.71 12.39
N ILE A 70 -13.48 -8.60 13.14
CA ILE A 70 -13.61 -7.26 12.55
C ILE A 70 -12.27 -6.52 12.61
N ARG A 71 -11.68 -6.37 13.82
CA ARG A 71 -10.49 -5.52 14.01
C ARG A 71 -9.21 -6.20 13.57
N ALA A 72 -8.99 -7.47 13.91
CA ALA A 72 -7.75 -8.16 13.57
C ALA A 72 -7.53 -8.27 12.06
N PRO A 73 -8.51 -8.68 11.23
CA PRO A 73 -8.37 -8.65 9.79
C PRO A 73 -8.04 -7.26 9.23
N ARG A 74 -8.68 -6.23 9.76
CA ARG A 74 -8.48 -4.86 9.33
C ARG A 74 -7.07 -4.34 9.64
N VAL A 75 -6.55 -4.60 10.84
CA VAL A 75 -5.19 -4.23 11.26
C VAL A 75 -4.15 -4.95 10.41
N LEU A 76 -4.32 -6.27 10.21
CA LEU A 76 -3.42 -7.07 9.39
C LEU A 76 -3.42 -6.64 7.92
N LEU A 77 -4.62 -6.36 7.36
CA LEU A 77 -4.73 -5.82 6.01
C LEU A 77 -4.03 -4.46 5.90
N GLY A 78 -4.23 -3.57 6.89
CA GLY A 78 -3.53 -2.29 6.95
C GLY A 78 -2.00 -2.46 6.94
N ALA A 79 -1.48 -3.38 7.75
CA ALA A 79 -0.05 -3.69 7.76
C ALA A 79 0.46 -4.19 6.41
N CYS A 80 -0.25 -5.14 5.78
CA CYS A 80 0.09 -5.68 4.46
C CYS A 80 0.07 -4.59 3.37
N VAL A 81 -1.00 -3.78 3.32
CA VAL A 81 -1.15 -2.72 2.32
C VAL A 81 -0.07 -1.65 2.50
N GLY A 82 0.19 -1.23 3.73
CA GLY A 82 1.24 -0.25 4.02
C GLY A 82 2.63 -0.75 3.63
N ALA A 83 2.96 -2.00 3.98
CA ALA A 83 4.21 -2.64 3.59
C ALA A 83 4.37 -2.68 2.06
N GLY A 84 3.35 -3.16 1.36
CA GLY A 84 3.39 -3.34 -0.09
C GLY A 84 3.47 -2.00 -0.84
N LEU A 85 2.68 -0.99 -0.46
CA LEU A 85 2.76 0.33 -1.09
C LEU A 85 4.13 1.00 -0.89
N ALA A 86 4.73 0.87 0.30
CA ALA A 86 6.08 1.39 0.55
C ALA A 86 7.15 0.65 -0.27
N LEU A 87 7.03 -0.67 -0.44
CA LEU A 87 7.91 -1.46 -1.32
C LEU A 87 7.80 -1.02 -2.78
N VAL A 88 6.57 -0.92 -3.28
CA VAL A 88 6.29 -0.46 -4.66
C VAL A 88 6.86 0.93 -4.88
N GLY A 89 6.62 1.85 -3.94
CA GLY A 89 7.17 3.21 -4.01
C GLY A 89 8.70 3.21 -4.10
N ALA A 90 9.39 2.46 -3.23
CA ALA A 90 10.85 2.35 -3.26
C ALA A 90 11.39 1.83 -4.60
N ALA A 91 10.75 0.79 -5.16
CA ALA A 91 11.13 0.19 -6.43
C ALA A 91 10.86 1.11 -7.62
N LEU A 92 9.69 1.76 -7.67
CA LEU A 92 9.34 2.70 -8.74
C LEU A 92 10.24 3.94 -8.73
N GLN A 93 10.56 4.48 -7.55
CA GLN A 93 11.52 5.59 -7.40
C GLN A 93 12.91 5.23 -7.94
N ALA A 94 13.36 3.98 -7.75
CA ALA A 94 14.62 3.51 -8.29
C ALA A 94 14.61 3.40 -9.82
N VAL A 95 13.57 2.80 -10.38
CA VAL A 95 13.44 2.56 -11.83
C VAL A 95 13.25 3.86 -12.60
N THR A 96 12.50 4.80 -12.04
CA THR A 96 12.25 6.11 -12.65
C THR A 96 13.29 7.16 -12.28
N ARG A 97 14.22 6.86 -11.37
CA ARG A 97 15.17 7.82 -10.80
C ARG A 97 14.49 9.12 -10.34
N ASN A 98 13.26 9.00 -9.90
CA ASN A 98 12.47 10.13 -9.44
C ASN A 98 11.93 9.83 -8.03
N PRO A 99 12.29 10.63 -7.01
CA PRO A 99 11.83 10.43 -5.64
C PRO A 99 10.33 10.65 -5.46
N LEU A 100 9.65 11.24 -6.46
CA LEU A 100 8.21 11.49 -6.48
C LEU A 100 7.43 10.39 -7.23
N ALA A 101 8.08 9.32 -7.69
CA ALA A 101 7.36 8.23 -8.34
C ALA A 101 6.54 7.44 -7.31
N ASP A 102 5.27 7.23 -7.65
CA ASP A 102 4.27 6.56 -6.82
C ASP A 102 3.32 5.77 -7.76
N PRO A 103 2.83 4.60 -7.35
CA PRO A 103 1.88 3.83 -8.18
C PRO A 103 0.60 4.60 -8.51
N HIS A 104 0.20 5.53 -7.65
CA HIS A 104 -0.93 6.41 -7.87
C HIS A 104 -0.73 7.30 -9.11
N LEU A 105 0.47 7.88 -9.25
CA LEU A 105 0.82 8.72 -10.41
C LEU A 105 1.04 7.91 -11.69
N LEU A 106 1.29 6.60 -11.57
CA LEU A 106 1.49 5.69 -12.70
C LEU A 106 0.21 4.99 -13.18
N GLY A 107 -0.95 5.47 -12.77
CA GLY A 107 -2.23 5.05 -13.31
C GLY A 107 -2.90 3.89 -12.58
N ALA A 108 -2.25 3.24 -11.62
CA ALA A 108 -2.82 2.08 -10.95
C ALA A 108 -4.16 2.39 -10.27
N THR A 109 -4.23 3.50 -9.57
CA THR A 109 -5.46 3.91 -8.86
C THR A 109 -6.58 4.32 -9.80
N SER A 110 -6.30 5.07 -10.85
CA SER A 110 -7.30 5.49 -11.83
C SER A 110 -7.89 4.30 -12.59
N GLY A 111 -7.05 3.31 -12.94
CA GLY A 111 -7.51 2.05 -13.51
C GLY A 111 -8.38 1.24 -12.54
N ALA A 112 -7.94 1.11 -11.28
CA ALA A 112 -8.73 0.43 -10.25
C ALA A 112 -10.08 1.13 -10.00
N THR A 113 -10.08 2.48 -9.99
CA THR A 113 -11.30 3.27 -9.87
C THR A 113 -12.26 3.01 -11.01
N LEU A 114 -11.78 3.00 -12.26
CA LEU A 114 -12.62 2.68 -13.41
C LEU A 114 -13.23 1.28 -13.27
N GLY A 115 -12.43 0.27 -12.89
CA GLY A 115 -12.92 -1.09 -12.64
C GLY A 115 -13.98 -1.14 -11.53
N ALA A 116 -13.77 -0.43 -10.43
CA ALA A 116 -14.73 -0.36 -9.34
C ALA A 116 -16.03 0.34 -9.74
N VAL A 117 -15.96 1.46 -10.48
CA VAL A 117 -17.13 2.19 -11.03
C VAL A 117 -17.96 1.29 -11.92
N LEU A 118 -17.32 0.56 -12.84
CA LEU A 118 -18.02 -0.37 -13.75
C LEU A 118 -18.79 -1.44 -12.99
N VAL A 119 -18.19 -2.04 -11.95
CA VAL A 119 -18.87 -3.06 -11.15
C VAL A 119 -20.03 -2.47 -10.35
N VAL A 120 -19.77 -1.40 -9.60
CA VAL A 120 -20.78 -0.88 -8.65
C VAL A 120 -21.99 -0.29 -9.37
N LEU A 121 -21.81 0.34 -10.54
CA LEU A 121 -22.89 1.06 -11.24
C LEU A 121 -23.52 0.24 -12.38
N TYR A 122 -22.79 -0.65 -13.04
CA TYR A 122 -23.23 -1.23 -14.31
C TYR A 122 -23.23 -2.76 -14.34
N ILE A 123 -22.26 -3.43 -13.74
CA ILE A 123 -22.10 -4.89 -13.85
C ILE A 123 -22.80 -5.62 -12.69
N GLY A 124 -22.72 -5.06 -11.47
CA GLY A 124 -23.17 -5.72 -10.24
C GLY A 124 -22.24 -6.83 -9.76
N GLU A 125 -22.66 -7.59 -8.75
CA GLU A 125 -21.88 -8.65 -8.12
C GLU A 125 -22.03 -10.00 -8.86
N VAL A 126 -21.42 -10.16 -10.03
CA VAL A 126 -21.51 -11.38 -10.87
C VAL A 126 -20.87 -12.60 -10.19
N ILE A 127 -19.74 -12.42 -9.53
CA ILE A 127 -18.99 -13.48 -8.81
C ILE A 127 -19.09 -13.22 -7.29
N GLY A 128 -20.18 -12.60 -6.86
CA GLY A 128 -20.37 -12.19 -5.46
C GLY A 128 -19.28 -11.20 -5.02
N LEU A 129 -18.81 -11.35 -3.80
CA LEU A 129 -17.89 -10.42 -3.14
C LEU A 129 -16.51 -10.25 -3.80
N LEU A 130 -16.13 -11.14 -4.72
CA LEU A 130 -14.86 -11.06 -5.45
C LEU A 130 -14.97 -10.18 -6.70
N THR A 131 -16.18 -9.81 -7.15
CA THR A 131 -16.37 -9.03 -8.38
C THR A 131 -15.67 -7.68 -8.32
N LEU A 132 -15.88 -6.92 -7.25
CA LEU A 132 -15.25 -5.61 -7.07
C LEU A 132 -13.71 -5.69 -6.97
N PRO A 133 -13.12 -6.55 -6.12
CA PRO A 133 -11.66 -6.70 -6.07
C PRO A 133 -11.05 -7.12 -7.40
N LEU A 134 -11.65 -8.07 -8.11
CA LEU A 134 -11.13 -8.52 -9.39
C LEU A 134 -11.18 -7.43 -10.46
N ALA A 135 -12.28 -6.68 -10.54
CA ALA A 135 -12.40 -5.58 -11.50
C ALA A 135 -11.42 -4.44 -11.17
N ALA A 136 -11.27 -4.08 -9.90
CA ALA A 136 -10.28 -3.09 -9.48
C ALA A 136 -8.85 -3.56 -9.75
N PHE A 137 -8.55 -4.83 -9.50
CA PHE A 137 -7.26 -5.45 -9.83
C PHE A 137 -6.96 -5.39 -11.33
N LEU A 138 -7.90 -5.86 -12.15
CA LEU A 138 -7.75 -5.87 -13.61
C LEU A 138 -7.65 -4.45 -14.17
N GLY A 139 -8.42 -3.51 -13.63
CA GLY A 139 -8.34 -2.09 -13.98
C GLY A 139 -6.97 -1.49 -13.65
N ALA A 140 -6.45 -1.73 -12.45
CA ALA A 140 -5.12 -1.27 -12.03
C ALA A 140 -4.02 -1.88 -12.91
N LEU A 141 -4.04 -3.19 -13.09
CA LEU A 141 -3.07 -3.90 -13.92
C LEU A 141 -3.13 -3.43 -15.37
N GLY A 142 -4.33 -3.36 -15.94
CA GLY A 142 -4.56 -2.90 -17.32
C GLY A 142 -4.07 -1.46 -17.53
N SER A 143 -4.35 -0.57 -16.59
CA SER A 143 -3.85 0.81 -16.62
C SER A 143 -2.32 0.87 -16.62
N MET A 144 -1.67 0.15 -15.71
CA MET A 144 -0.20 0.15 -15.65
C MET A 144 0.44 -0.50 -16.88
N LEU A 145 -0.17 -1.54 -17.45
CA LEU A 145 0.27 -2.13 -18.72
C LEU A 145 0.06 -1.16 -19.89
N LEU A 146 -1.03 -0.39 -19.89
CA LEU A 146 -1.27 0.66 -20.88
C LEU A 146 -0.21 1.76 -20.78
N VAL A 147 0.14 2.22 -19.57
CA VAL A 147 1.23 3.16 -19.33
C VAL A 147 2.54 2.63 -19.90
N LEU A 148 2.86 1.37 -19.63
CA LEU A 148 4.05 0.72 -20.15
C LEU A 148 4.04 0.66 -21.69
N GLY A 149 2.90 0.30 -22.29
CA GLY A 149 2.71 0.24 -23.74
C GLY A 149 2.89 1.60 -24.41
N VAL A 150 2.32 2.67 -23.82
CA VAL A 150 2.46 4.04 -24.33
C VAL A 150 3.90 4.53 -24.17
N ALA A 151 4.52 4.30 -23.02
CA ALA A 151 5.89 4.73 -22.75
C ALA A 151 6.94 4.00 -23.60
N SER A 152 6.67 2.75 -24.00
CA SER A 152 7.59 1.93 -24.81
C SER A 152 7.58 2.27 -26.31
N ARG A 153 6.54 2.96 -26.81
CA ARG A 153 6.44 3.40 -28.20
C ARG A 153 7.57 4.40 -28.50
N GLY A 154 8.50 4.03 -29.35
CA GLY A 154 9.68 4.84 -29.72
C GLY A 154 11.02 4.30 -29.22
N GLY A 155 11.08 3.04 -28.80
CA GLY A 155 12.32 2.27 -28.61
C GLY A 155 13.08 2.50 -27.29
N ARG A 156 12.81 3.58 -26.57
CA ARG A 156 13.47 3.88 -25.28
C ARG A 156 12.46 4.02 -24.15
N LEU A 157 12.50 3.08 -23.21
CA LEU A 157 11.79 3.17 -21.93
C LEU A 157 12.52 4.16 -21.00
N GLY A 158 12.38 5.46 -21.28
CA GLY A 158 12.93 6.51 -20.42
C GLY A 158 12.06 6.78 -19.19
N SER A 159 12.68 7.20 -18.10
CA SER A 159 12.01 7.55 -16.84
C SER A 159 10.92 8.62 -17.04
N ASP A 160 11.25 9.66 -17.83
CA ASP A 160 10.35 10.80 -18.05
C ASP A 160 9.12 10.39 -18.86
N ARG A 161 9.30 9.49 -19.83
CA ARG A 161 8.19 8.95 -20.63
C ARG A 161 7.24 8.09 -19.80
N LEU A 162 7.76 7.29 -18.85
CA LEU A 162 6.93 6.51 -17.94
C LEU A 162 6.07 7.41 -17.08
N LEU A 163 6.64 8.48 -16.52
CA LEU A 163 5.89 9.43 -15.69
C LEU A 163 4.84 10.20 -16.50
N LEU A 164 5.22 10.72 -17.66
CA LEU A 164 4.29 11.46 -18.53
C LEU A 164 3.15 10.56 -19.03
N ALA A 165 3.46 9.34 -19.49
CA ALA A 165 2.46 8.35 -19.88
C ALA A 165 1.55 7.99 -18.69
N GLY A 166 2.11 7.82 -17.48
CA GLY A 166 1.36 7.57 -16.27
C GLY A 166 0.34 8.66 -15.98
N VAL A 167 0.77 9.91 -16.00
CA VAL A 167 -0.10 11.06 -15.78
C VAL A 167 -1.20 11.14 -16.87
N ALA A 168 -0.84 11.03 -18.15
CA ALA A 168 -1.79 11.10 -19.27
C ALA A 168 -2.85 9.98 -19.19
N VAL A 169 -2.43 8.72 -18.98
CA VAL A 169 -3.35 7.59 -18.84
C VAL A 169 -4.23 7.75 -17.60
N SER A 170 -3.67 8.22 -16.47
CA SER A 170 -4.44 8.47 -15.25
C SER A 170 -5.56 9.46 -15.47
N PHE A 171 -5.30 10.58 -16.15
CA PHE A 171 -6.32 11.58 -16.44
C PHE A 171 -7.43 11.03 -17.36
N VAL A 172 -7.07 10.29 -18.39
CA VAL A 172 -8.04 9.69 -19.32
C VAL A 172 -8.94 8.69 -18.58
N LEU A 173 -8.36 7.78 -17.79
CA LEU A 173 -9.13 6.77 -17.06
C LEU A 173 -9.99 7.40 -15.96
N LEU A 174 -9.47 8.42 -15.28
CA LEU A 174 -10.23 9.15 -14.26
C LEU A 174 -11.38 9.95 -14.89
N ALA A 175 -11.16 10.60 -16.02
CA ALA A 175 -12.22 11.30 -16.76
C ALA A 175 -13.33 10.32 -17.19
N LEU A 176 -12.96 9.13 -17.68
CA LEU A 176 -13.92 8.08 -18.03
C LEU A 176 -14.67 7.57 -16.80
N ALA A 177 -13.98 7.32 -15.68
CA ALA A 177 -14.62 6.93 -14.43
C ALA A 177 -15.61 8.00 -13.93
N ASN A 178 -15.23 9.26 -13.98
CA ASN A 178 -16.09 10.38 -13.58
C ASN A 178 -17.30 10.54 -14.52
N LEU A 179 -17.13 10.34 -15.82
CA LEU A 179 -18.25 10.31 -16.77
C LEU A 179 -19.25 9.22 -16.43
N LEU A 180 -18.76 8.01 -16.17
CA LEU A 180 -19.62 6.88 -15.77
C LEU A 180 -20.32 7.14 -14.42
N LEU A 181 -19.65 7.77 -13.46
CA LEU A 181 -20.25 8.20 -12.19
C LEU A 181 -21.36 9.24 -12.41
N PHE A 182 -21.13 10.19 -13.31
CA PHE A 182 -22.12 11.23 -13.63
C PHE A 182 -23.38 10.67 -14.31
N LEU A 183 -23.21 9.66 -15.18
CA LEU A 183 -24.31 9.00 -15.89
C LEU A 183 -25.01 7.91 -15.06
N GLY A 184 -24.41 7.47 -13.96
CA GLY A 184 -24.89 6.37 -13.14
C GLY A 184 -25.87 6.78 -12.04
N ASP A 185 -26.33 5.79 -11.25
CA ASP A 185 -27.20 6.04 -10.09
C ASP A 185 -26.44 6.78 -8.97
N HIS A 186 -26.98 7.92 -8.55
CA HIS A 186 -26.41 8.77 -7.51
C HIS A 186 -26.29 8.07 -6.14
N ARG A 187 -27.16 7.11 -5.82
CA ARG A 187 -27.08 6.36 -4.55
C ARG A 187 -25.89 5.40 -4.55
N ALA A 188 -25.65 4.73 -5.66
CA ALA A 188 -24.51 3.83 -5.80
C ALA A 188 -23.18 4.60 -5.92
N ALA A 189 -23.20 5.81 -6.49
CA ALA A 189 -22.03 6.67 -6.61
C ALA A 189 -21.37 7.00 -5.26
N SER A 190 -22.14 7.17 -4.18
CA SER A 190 -21.61 7.43 -2.83
C SER A 190 -20.72 6.29 -2.33
N SER A 191 -21.07 5.04 -2.60
CA SER A 191 -20.28 3.86 -2.24
C SER A 191 -18.95 3.81 -2.99
N VAL A 192 -18.97 4.19 -4.27
CA VAL A 192 -17.76 4.28 -5.09
C VAL A 192 -16.85 5.39 -4.59
N LEU A 193 -17.40 6.57 -4.29
CA LEU A 193 -16.63 7.69 -3.74
C LEU A 193 -15.95 7.31 -2.42
N PHE A 194 -16.67 6.63 -1.52
CA PHE A 194 -16.10 6.13 -0.28
C PHE A 194 -14.95 5.14 -0.53
N TRP A 195 -15.10 4.22 -1.48
CA TRP A 195 -14.05 3.28 -1.87
C TRP A 195 -12.85 4.01 -2.50
N MET A 196 -13.08 5.01 -3.38
CA MET A 196 -12.03 5.83 -3.99
C MET A 196 -11.17 6.58 -2.98
N LEU A 197 -11.73 6.94 -1.84
CA LEU A 197 -11.02 7.62 -0.76
C LEU A 197 -10.23 6.67 0.15
N GLY A 198 -10.09 5.39 -0.22
CA GLY A 198 -9.48 4.38 0.64
C GLY A 198 -10.41 3.97 1.78
N GLY A 199 -11.72 4.10 1.53
CA GLY A 199 -12.75 3.55 2.39
C GLY A 199 -12.69 2.03 2.28
N ARG A 200 -12.80 1.36 3.39
CA ARG A 200 -12.74 -0.08 3.59
C ARG A 200 -12.84 -0.92 2.34
N GLY A 201 -11.73 -1.42 1.91
CA GLY A 201 -11.72 -2.65 1.17
C GLY A 201 -12.28 -3.77 2.03
N LEU A 202 -12.55 -4.88 1.42
CA LEU A 202 -13.10 -6.09 2.00
C LEU A 202 -12.15 -6.67 3.08
N ALA A 203 -12.03 -6.00 4.23
CA ALA A 203 -11.26 -6.49 5.37
C ALA A 203 -11.94 -7.73 5.98
N ARG A 204 -12.11 -8.77 5.17
CA ARG A 204 -12.58 -10.08 5.59
C ARG A 204 -11.40 -10.99 5.84
N GLY A 205 -11.39 -11.68 6.97
CA GLY A 205 -10.30 -12.58 7.36
C GLY A 205 -9.91 -13.60 6.29
N SER A 206 -10.88 -14.06 5.48
CA SER A 206 -10.67 -15.02 4.41
C SER A 206 -9.84 -14.52 3.22
N LEU A 207 -9.67 -13.20 3.05
CA LEU A 207 -8.94 -12.64 1.90
C LEU A 207 -7.58 -12.05 2.25
N ILE A 208 -7.16 -12.04 3.52
CA ILE A 208 -5.89 -11.42 3.97
C ILE A 208 -4.67 -12.17 3.45
N TRP A 209 -4.77 -13.47 3.28
CA TRP A 209 -3.66 -14.29 2.82
C TRP A 209 -3.15 -13.90 1.43
N LEU A 210 -4.04 -13.42 0.54
CA LEU A 210 -3.65 -13.01 -0.82
C LEU A 210 -2.72 -11.79 -0.82
N PRO A 211 -3.08 -10.62 -0.25
CA PRO A 211 -2.15 -9.49 -0.15
C PRO A 211 -0.90 -9.84 0.68
N ALA A 212 -1.00 -10.66 1.72
CA ALA A 212 0.17 -11.07 2.51
C ALA A 212 1.18 -11.87 1.67
N LEU A 213 0.71 -12.87 0.92
CA LEU A 213 1.56 -13.66 0.00
C LEU A 213 2.12 -12.78 -1.13
N CYS A 214 1.32 -11.90 -1.71
CA CYS A 214 1.79 -10.97 -2.74
C CYS A 214 2.88 -10.03 -2.21
N VAL A 215 2.73 -9.48 -1.01
CA VAL A 215 3.73 -8.60 -0.41
C VAL A 215 5.01 -9.37 -0.07
N ALA A 216 4.89 -10.57 0.51
CA ALA A 216 6.05 -11.41 0.79
C ALA A 216 6.80 -11.83 -0.49
N GLY A 217 6.07 -12.30 -1.51
CA GLY A 217 6.63 -12.64 -2.81
C GLY A 217 7.26 -11.43 -3.51
N GLY A 218 6.57 -10.28 -3.51
CA GLY A 218 7.08 -9.03 -4.06
C GLY A 218 8.35 -8.54 -3.36
N LEU A 219 8.40 -8.64 -2.03
CA LEU A 219 9.62 -8.33 -1.27
C LEU A 219 10.79 -9.24 -1.69
N LEU A 220 10.56 -10.55 -1.81
CA LEU A 220 11.60 -11.50 -2.23
C LEU A 220 12.11 -11.20 -3.65
N VAL A 221 11.21 -10.95 -4.60
CA VAL A 221 11.56 -10.58 -5.98
C VAL A 221 12.36 -9.27 -6.00
N LEU A 222 11.89 -8.23 -5.31
CA LEU A 222 12.57 -6.93 -5.27
C LEU A 222 13.92 -7.01 -4.55
N LEU A 223 14.07 -7.83 -3.52
CA LEU A 223 15.36 -8.10 -2.87
C LEU A 223 16.33 -8.80 -3.82
N GLY A 224 15.86 -9.75 -4.63
CA GLY A 224 16.65 -10.37 -5.71
C GLY A 224 17.12 -9.35 -6.73
N LEU A 225 16.29 -8.38 -7.07
CA LEU A 225 16.60 -7.28 -7.99
C LEU A 225 17.36 -6.11 -7.31
N GLY A 226 17.65 -6.16 -6.02
CA GLY A 226 18.22 -5.06 -5.25
C GLY A 226 19.52 -4.49 -5.83
N ARG A 227 20.42 -5.36 -6.37
CA ARG A 227 21.64 -4.91 -7.06
C ARG A 227 21.32 -4.15 -8.34
N ALA A 228 20.36 -4.63 -9.12
CA ALA A 228 19.95 -4.00 -10.36
C ALA A 228 19.25 -2.65 -10.09
N LEU A 229 18.44 -2.55 -9.03
CA LEU A 229 17.83 -1.30 -8.57
C LEU A 229 18.90 -0.26 -8.15
N ASN A 230 19.94 -0.69 -7.44
CA ASN A 230 21.07 0.18 -7.07
C ASN A 230 21.80 0.70 -8.31
N ALA A 231 22.07 -0.17 -9.29
CA ALA A 231 22.73 0.21 -10.54
C ALA A 231 21.89 1.19 -11.37
N LEU A 232 20.56 0.98 -11.47
CA LEU A 232 19.65 1.91 -12.15
C LEU A 232 19.61 3.28 -11.47
N MET A 233 19.62 3.32 -10.15
CA MET A 233 19.70 4.58 -9.38
C MET A 233 20.99 5.35 -9.65
N ALA A 234 22.15 4.65 -9.83
CA ALA A 234 23.42 5.27 -10.15
C ALA A 234 23.50 5.80 -11.60
N GLY A 235 22.60 5.37 -12.48
CA GLY A 235 22.49 5.82 -13.85
C GLY A 235 22.38 4.68 -14.85
N GLU A 236 21.80 4.98 -16.02
CA GLU A 236 21.58 3.97 -17.06
C GLU A 236 22.90 3.46 -17.65
N GLN A 237 23.86 4.37 -17.87
CA GLN A 237 25.20 4.02 -18.34
C GLN A 237 25.92 3.10 -17.35
N THR A 238 25.83 3.41 -16.04
CA THR A 238 26.39 2.56 -14.98
C THR A 238 25.75 1.17 -14.97
N ALA A 239 24.44 1.07 -15.18
CA ALA A 239 23.77 -0.23 -15.26
C ALA A 239 24.28 -1.05 -16.48
N VAL A 240 24.44 -0.42 -17.64
CA VAL A 240 24.94 -1.05 -18.85
C VAL A 240 26.40 -1.50 -18.69
N THR A 241 27.28 -0.68 -18.12
CA THR A 241 28.67 -1.05 -17.86
C THR A 241 28.82 -2.22 -16.90
N LEU A 242 27.84 -2.41 -16.00
CA LEU A 242 27.75 -3.56 -15.11
C LEU A 242 27.11 -4.79 -15.78
N GLY A 243 26.85 -4.75 -17.09
CA GLY A 243 26.28 -5.86 -17.88
C GLY A 243 24.77 -6.05 -17.68
N LEU A 244 24.05 -5.06 -17.11
CA LEU A 244 22.63 -5.15 -16.90
C LEU A 244 21.84 -4.59 -18.09
N ASP A 245 20.85 -5.35 -18.56
CA ASP A 245 19.84 -4.83 -19.47
C ASP A 245 18.84 -3.95 -18.69
N ALA A 246 19.10 -2.64 -18.67
CA ALA A 246 18.29 -1.66 -17.95
C ALA A 246 16.80 -1.72 -18.36
N ARG A 247 16.51 -2.01 -19.65
CA ARG A 247 15.14 -2.13 -20.17
C ARG A 247 14.41 -3.33 -19.56
N ARG A 248 15.07 -4.49 -19.53
CA ARG A 248 14.48 -5.71 -18.94
C ARG A 248 14.27 -5.56 -17.43
N VAL A 249 15.23 -4.98 -16.72
CA VAL A 249 15.08 -4.74 -15.28
C VAL A 249 13.90 -3.80 -15.01
N ARG A 250 13.78 -2.70 -15.75
CA ARG A 250 12.62 -1.78 -15.62
C ARG A 250 11.31 -2.51 -15.88
N LEU A 251 11.24 -3.33 -16.92
CA LEU A 251 10.03 -4.08 -17.25
C LEU A 251 9.63 -5.02 -16.11
N TRP A 252 10.56 -5.83 -15.60
CA TRP A 252 10.26 -6.77 -14.51
C TRP A 252 9.84 -6.08 -13.22
N VAL A 253 10.53 -5.01 -12.84
CA VAL A 253 10.17 -4.21 -11.66
C VAL A 253 8.79 -3.59 -11.86
N PHE A 254 8.50 -3.03 -13.03
CA PHE A 254 7.21 -2.41 -13.32
C PHE A 254 6.07 -3.42 -13.27
N VAL A 255 6.25 -4.61 -13.87
CA VAL A 255 5.26 -5.71 -13.80
C VAL A 255 5.04 -6.17 -12.36
N CYS A 256 6.11 -6.38 -11.60
CA CYS A 256 6.01 -6.74 -10.17
C CYS A 256 5.25 -5.67 -9.37
N CYS A 257 5.59 -4.40 -9.56
CA CYS A 257 4.90 -3.28 -8.92
C CYS A 257 3.43 -3.17 -9.35
N SER A 258 3.12 -3.45 -10.63
CA SER A 258 1.75 -3.45 -11.14
C SER A 258 0.88 -4.51 -10.47
N LEU A 259 1.41 -5.74 -10.39
CA LEU A 259 0.72 -6.85 -9.72
C LEU A 259 0.49 -6.56 -8.24
N LEU A 260 1.55 -6.12 -7.53
CA LEU A 260 1.43 -5.74 -6.13
C LEU A 260 0.39 -4.64 -5.93
N THR A 261 0.51 -3.54 -6.66
CA THR A 261 -0.42 -2.41 -6.53
C THR A 261 -1.84 -2.81 -6.85
N GLY A 262 -2.04 -3.59 -7.92
CA GLY A 262 -3.37 -4.09 -8.30
C GLY A 262 -4.04 -4.88 -7.18
N VAL A 263 -3.32 -5.83 -6.55
CA VAL A 263 -3.83 -6.61 -5.41
C VAL A 263 -4.09 -5.69 -4.21
N LEU A 264 -3.17 -4.79 -3.87
CA LEU A 264 -3.33 -3.94 -2.70
C LEU A 264 -4.50 -2.96 -2.85
N VAL A 265 -4.58 -2.26 -3.98
CA VAL A 265 -5.66 -1.29 -4.24
C VAL A 265 -7.02 -1.97 -4.34
N SER A 266 -7.09 -3.20 -4.90
CA SER A 266 -8.35 -3.95 -4.99
C SER A 266 -8.98 -4.26 -3.63
N VAL A 267 -8.17 -4.43 -2.59
CA VAL A 267 -8.63 -4.75 -1.23
C VAL A 267 -8.70 -3.55 -0.28
N SER A 268 -8.00 -2.45 -0.59
CA SER A 268 -7.93 -1.27 0.30
C SER A 268 -8.59 -0.02 -0.28
N GLY A 269 -8.87 0.00 -1.57
CA GLY A 269 -9.15 1.24 -2.30
C GLY A 269 -7.88 2.07 -2.51
N ALA A 270 -8.06 3.33 -2.93
CA ALA A 270 -6.97 4.23 -3.25
C ALA A 270 -6.31 4.80 -1.98
N ILE A 271 -5.04 4.50 -1.77
CA ILE A 271 -4.23 5.05 -0.67
C ILE A 271 -2.95 5.65 -1.26
N GLY A 272 -2.85 6.97 -1.19
CA GLY A 272 -1.68 7.72 -1.69
C GLY A 272 -0.67 8.05 -0.60
N PHE A 273 0.47 8.61 -1.04
CA PHE A 273 1.58 9.12 -0.23
C PHE A 273 2.42 8.10 0.53
N VAL A 274 1.93 6.90 0.81
CA VAL A 274 2.69 5.85 1.50
C VAL A 274 3.96 5.50 0.71
N GLY A 275 3.82 5.25 -0.60
CA GLY A 275 4.93 4.96 -1.50
C GLY A 275 5.89 6.12 -1.74
N LEU A 276 5.47 7.36 -1.47
CA LEU A 276 6.33 8.54 -1.58
C LEU A 276 7.15 8.78 -0.30
N MET A 277 6.47 8.81 0.83
CA MET A 277 7.02 9.26 2.11
C MET A 277 7.90 8.19 2.77
N LEU A 278 7.44 6.94 2.83
CA LEU A 278 8.11 5.90 3.62
C LEU A 278 9.49 5.50 3.05
N PRO A 279 9.70 5.39 1.72
CA PRO A 279 11.04 5.17 1.18
C PRO A 279 12.00 6.32 1.50
N HIS A 280 11.50 7.57 1.56
CA HIS A 280 12.30 8.70 1.95
C HIS A 280 12.74 8.58 3.42
N ALA A 281 11.81 8.31 4.34
CA ALA A 281 12.10 8.09 5.74
C ALA A 281 13.08 6.92 5.96
N ALA A 282 12.89 5.80 5.26
CA ALA A 282 13.77 4.64 5.34
C ALA A 282 15.20 4.96 4.86
N ARG A 283 15.36 5.76 3.78
CA ARG A 283 16.68 6.19 3.31
C ARG A 283 17.45 7.02 4.34
N LEU A 284 16.77 7.81 5.17
CA LEU A 284 17.40 8.55 6.26
C LEU A 284 17.97 7.60 7.33
N LEU A 285 17.37 6.46 7.56
CA LEU A 285 17.79 5.47 8.56
C LEU A 285 18.91 4.58 8.05
N VAL A 286 18.73 3.95 6.88
CA VAL A 286 19.63 2.86 6.41
C VAL A 286 20.38 3.18 5.12
N GLY A 287 20.13 4.34 4.49
CA GLY A 287 20.73 4.74 3.22
C GLY A 287 19.95 4.25 2.01
N ALA A 288 20.57 4.39 0.83
CA ALA A 288 19.91 4.12 -0.46
C ALA A 288 20.11 2.69 -0.99
N GLU A 289 20.82 1.83 -0.26
CA GLU A 289 21.09 0.44 -0.68
C GLU A 289 19.82 -0.39 -0.56
N HIS A 290 19.28 -0.87 -1.71
CA HIS A 290 17.93 -1.46 -1.78
C HIS A 290 17.77 -2.76 -0.96
N ARG A 291 18.83 -3.57 -0.78
CA ARG A 291 18.72 -4.77 0.04
C ARG A 291 18.46 -4.46 1.52
N ARG A 292 18.95 -3.31 2.00
CA ARG A 292 18.67 -2.82 3.36
C ARG A 292 17.44 -1.94 3.39
N LEU A 293 17.22 -1.17 2.34
CA LEU A 293 16.11 -0.22 2.25
C LEU A 293 14.74 -0.92 2.22
N LEU A 294 14.58 -1.95 1.37
CA LEU A 294 13.28 -2.58 1.14
C LEU A 294 12.64 -3.18 2.40
N PRO A 295 13.35 -3.98 3.23
CA PRO A 295 12.76 -4.50 4.47
C PRO A 295 12.34 -3.39 5.44
N VAL A 296 13.17 -2.34 5.58
CA VAL A 296 12.84 -1.20 6.44
C VAL A 296 11.64 -0.42 5.90
N CYS A 297 11.56 -0.21 4.57
CA CYS A 297 10.40 0.39 3.92
C CYS A 297 9.12 -0.39 4.22
N ALA A 298 9.15 -1.72 4.08
CA ALA A 298 8.00 -2.57 4.34
C ALA A 298 7.50 -2.43 5.79
N LEU A 299 8.42 -2.51 6.76
CA LEU A 299 8.08 -2.40 8.18
C LEU A 299 7.56 -1.01 8.56
N LEU A 300 8.20 0.05 8.05
CA LEU A 300 7.73 1.42 8.28
C LEU A 300 6.37 1.67 7.62
N GLY A 301 6.17 1.14 6.40
CA GLY A 301 4.89 1.20 5.70
C GLY A 301 3.77 0.51 6.47
N ALA A 302 4.04 -0.70 6.98
CA ALA A 302 3.11 -1.44 7.82
C ALA A 302 2.74 -0.66 9.09
N LEU A 303 3.75 -0.20 9.83
CA LEU A 303 3.56 0.61 11.04
C LEU A 303 2.73 1.87 10.77
N PHE A 304 3.09 2.61 9.74
CA PHE A 304 2.41 3.85 9.38
C PHE A 304 0.92 3.59 9.10
N LEU A 305 0.61 2.60 8.26
CA LEU A 305 -0.77 2.39 7.84
C LEU A 305 -1.63 1.77 8.96
N VAL A 306 -1.07 0.97 9.86
CA VAL A 306 -1.76 0.51 11.07
C VAL A 306 -2.21 1.70 11.93
N TRP A 307 -1.32 2.68 12.15
CA TRP A 307 -1.68 3.86 12.95
C TRP A 307 -2.59 4.84 12.21
N MET A 308 -2.48 4.94 10.88
CA MET A 308 -3.43 5.70 10.07
C MET A 308 -4.83 5.09 10.12
N ASP A 309 -4.94 3.76 10.13
CA ASP A 309 -6.22 3.08 10.31
C ASP A 309 -6.80 3.30 11.72
N VAL A 310 -5.98 3.31 12.77
CA VAL A 310 -6.42 3.68 14.12
C VAL A 310 -6.94 5.11 14.12
N ALA A 311 -6.20 6.07 13.55
CA ALA A 311 -6.63 7.45 13.46
C ALA A 311 -7.96 7.58 12.70
N ALA A 312 -8.07 6.89 11.55
CA ALA A 312 -9.30 6.90 10.72
C ALA A 312 -10.54 6.39 11.47
N ARG A 313 -10.37 5.43 12.39
CA ARG A 313 -11.47 4.86 13.20
C ARG A 313 -11.82 5.66 14.45
N THR A 314 -10.95 6.58 14.88
CA THR A 314 -11.11 7.25 16.18
C THR A 314 -11.36 8.74 16.07
N LEU A 315 -10.86 9.42 15.03
CA LEU A 315 -10.91 10.88 14.90
C LEU A 315 -12.34 11.44 14.85
N ILE A 316 -13.24 10.77 14.14
CA ILE A 316 -14.62 11.22 13.97
C ILE A 316 -15.65 10.14 14.36
N ALA A 317 -15.27 9.27 15.33
CA ALA A 317 -16.17 8.22 15.79
C ALA A 317 -17.57 8.77 16.17
N PRO A 318 -18.67 8.07 15.85
CA PRO A 318 -18.73 6.68 15.40
C PRO A 318 -18.54 6.46 13.90
N GLN A 319 -18.37 7.51 13.09
CA GLN A 319 -18.14 7.40 11.66
C GLN A 319 -16.68 7.03 11.39
N ASP A 320 -16.45 6.19 10.37
CA ASP A 320 -15.10 5.89 9.91
C ASP A 320 -14.67 6.92 8.84
N LEU A 321 -13.54 7.55 9.07
CA LEU A 321 -12.88 8.36 8.07
C LEU A 321 -12.23 7.44 7.02
N PRO A 322 -12.36 7.69 5.71
CA PRO A 322 -11.56 6.99 4.71
C PRO A 322 -10.06 7.21 4.95
N ILE A 323 -9.30 6.10 4.98
CA ILE A 323 -7.88 6.13 5.39
C ILE A 323 -7.01 6.96 4.43
N GLY A 324 -7.40 7.03 3.16
CA GLY A 324 -6.72 7.84 2.13
C GLY A 324 -6.74 9.34 2.45
N ILE A 325 -7.77 9.83 3.13
CA ILE A 325 -7.83 11.24 3.59
C ILE A 325 -6.74 11.49 4.64
N ALA A 326 -6.61 10.59 5.63
CA ALA A 326 -5.61 10.71 6.69
C ALA A 326 -4.18 10.62 6.11
N THR A 327 -3.93 9.66 5.21
CA THR A 327 -2.62 9.49 4.59
C THR A 327 -2.26 10.65 3.67
N ALA A 328 -3.22 11.21 2.92
CA ALA A 328 -3.01 12.37 2.06
C ALA A 328 -2.70 13.64 2.89
N ALA A 329 -3.44 13.87 3.98
CA ALA A 329 -3.19 15.02 4.85
C ALA A 329 -1.78 14.98 5.47
N ILE A 330 -1.40 13.83 6.05
CA ILE A 330 -0.06 13.68 6.66
C ILE A 330 1.03 13.69 5.60
N GLY A 331 0.84 13.01 4.47
CA GLY A 331 1.82 12.99 3.38
C GLY A 331 2.04 14.37 2.77
N GLY A 332 0.96 15.14 2.54
CA GLY A 332 1.06 16.53 2.06
C GLY A 332 1.83 17.41 3.02
N LEU A 333 1.50 17.36 4.32
CA LEU A 333 2.23 18.11 5.36
C LEU A 333 3.71 17.72 5.42
N PHE A 334 4.01 16.43 5.33
CA PHE A 334 5.39 15.93 5.29
C PHE A 334 6.20 16.56 4.16
N PHE A 335 5.64 16.62 2.94
CA PHE A 335 6.34 17.22 1.80
C PHE A 335 6.48 18.74 1.91
N ILE A 336 5.49 19.45 2.44
CA ILE A 336 5.60 20.90 2.71
C ILE A 336 6.75 21.16 3.69
N LEU A 337 6.85 20.40 4.77
CA LEU A 337 7.92 20.53 5.75
C LEU A 337 9.29 20.15 5.17
N LEU A 338 9.35 19.14 4.31
CA LEU A 338 10.59 18.73 3.64
C LEU A 338 11.12 19.81 2.69
N LEU A 339 10.23 20.48 1.96
CA LEU A 339 10.60 21.58 1.06
C LEU A 339 11.16 22.78 1.84
N ARG A 340 10.54 23.13 2.97
CA ARG A 340 11.02 24.23 3.83
C ARG A 340 12.43 24.01 4.42
N ARG A 341 12.87 22.76 4.60
CA ARG A 341 14.21 22.44 5.11
C ARG A 341 15.31 22.48 4.05
N ARG A 342 14.93 22.54 2.78
CA ARG A 342 15.88 22.58 1.64
C ARG A 342 16.08 23.99 1.07
N SER A 343 15.26 24.95 1.46
CA SER A 343 15.44 26.39 1.25
C SER A 343 16.21 26.98 2.44
#